data_d9ab38edc9c70fa5d9d7eef0c5117bad
#
_entry.id   d9ab38edc9c70fa5d9d7eef0c5117bad
#
_cell.length_a   1.000
_cell.length_b   1.000
_cell.length_c   1.000
_cell.angle_alpha   90.00
_cell.angle_beta   90.00
_cell.angle_gamma   90.00
#
_symmetry.space_group_name_H-M   'P 1'
#
loop_
_entity.id
_entity.type
_entity.pdbx_description
1 polymer ?
#
loop_
_entity_poly.entity_id
_entity_poly.type
_entity_poly.pdbx_seq_one_letter_code
_entity_poly.pdbx_strand_id
1 'polypeptide(L)'
;MSTTPFRRRRDCTRNRDRPGRSRRTVLGTAFAALLMLGGCAEGRGAEESAARTPKPRHRTGESVADFLRRTLPAGPGGSVVAARGDRLVHCGGFGAADRAAGTPASCRTVYDVMSITKQFTAAAIVKLEVMGRLRVSDPISRFLGRGQAVPEDKRGITVEHLLTHTSGLVEELGDDYDPVSREELVRGALSSELRSAPGEAFHYSNTGYSLLAAIVEEASGETYERFLARHLFAPAGMEQTGYVLPRRPRHLVAVEYDSEGRAQGRPFDHPWAADGPYWNLRGNGGMLSTAHDMFRWHRALLGDEILPARARDKLFEPRTAEPESENSYGYGWSLRDTPAGRLAWHDGGNDWSLGLLSRSLRDGVLVFWISNHAYRDGRWNLEDQAEALTVGIADRVRAEGR
;
A
#
# COMPACT_ATOMS: atom_id res chain seq x y z
N MET A 1 17.98 -70.06 10.15
CA MET A 1 17.18 -70.64 9.07
C MET A 1 16.24 -69.58 8.53
N SER A 2 16.40 -69.34 7.27
CA SER A 2 15.57 -68.70 6.27
C SER A 2 15.32 -67.19 6.38
N THR A 3 16.11 -66.51 5.60
CA THR A 3 16.00 -65.13 5.11
C THR A 3 15.06 -65.08 3.92
N THR A 4 14.20 -64.07 3.84
CA THR A 4 13.68 -63.60 2.56
C THR A 4 13.44 -62.09 2.60
N PRO A 5 13.89 -61.31 1.59
CA PRO A 5 13.88 -59.83 1.61
C PRO A 5 12.60 -59.26 1.03
N PHE A 6 12.09 -58.20 1.63
CA PHE A 6 10.93 -57.45 1.16
C PHE A 6 11.31 -56.50 0.01
N ARG A 7 10.74 -56.73 -1.17
CA ARG A 7 10.83 -55.92 -2.38
C ARG A 7 10.23 -54.54 -2.15
N ARG A 8 11.02 -53.49 -2.45
CA ARG A 8 10.53 -52.13 -2.64
C ARG A 8 9.69 -52.07 -3.93
N ARG A 9 8.42 -51.72 -3.83
CA ARG A 9 7.64 -51.21 -4.94
C ARG A 9 7.89 -49.71 -5.06
N ARG A 10 8.39 -49.28 -6.22
CA ARG A 10 8.33 -47.91 -6.69
C ARG A 10 6.90 -47.64 -7.13
N ASP A 11 6.22 -46.69 -6.52
CA ASP A 11 5.01 -46.12 -7.08
C ASP A 11 5.34 -44.73 -7.64
N CYS A 12 4.91 -44.56 -8.88
CA CYS A 12 5.11 -43.42 -9.73
C CYS A 12 4.38 -42.18 -9.21
N THR A 13 5.10 -41.14 -9.18
CA THR A 13 4.74 -39.72 -9.15
C THR A 13 3.46 -39.39 -9.90
N ARG A 14 2.48 -38.82 -9.23
CA ARG A 14 1.55 -37.86 -9.80
C ARG A 14 2.11 -36.47 -9.60
N ASN A 15 2.60 -35.94 -10.69
CA ASN A 15 2.88 -34.54 -10.87
C ASN A 15 1.54 -33.80 -10.76
N ARG A 16 1.29 -33.10 -9.66
CA ARG A 16 0.19 -32.13 -9.56
C ARG A 16 0.74 -30.81 -10.03
N ASP A 17 0.24 -30.37 -11.16
CA ASP A 17 0.42 -29.06 -11.73
C ASP A 17 0.19 -28.00 -10.65
N ARG A 18 1.23 -27.25 -10.31
CA ARG A 18 1.12 -26.01 -9.55
C ARG A 18 0.59 -24.95 -10.51
N PRO A 19 -0.48 -24.21 -10.15
CA PRO A 19 -0.93 -23.09 -10.95
C PRO A 19 0.21 -22.07 -11.09
N GLY A 20 0.31 -21.52 -12.31
CA GLY A 20 1.40 -20.70 -12.75
C GLY A 20 1.67 -19.50 -11.83
N ARG A 21 2.96 -19.19 -11.68
CA ARG A 21 3.48 -17.96 -11.07
C ARG A 21 2.85 -16.77 -11.80
N SER A 22 1.95 -16.06 -11.15
CA SER A 22 1.51 -14.74 -11.58
C SER A 22 2.71 -13.81 -11.47
N ARG A 23 3.12 -13.23 -12.59
CA ARG A 23 4.12 -12.17 -12.59
C ARG A 23 3.46 -10.94 -11.98
N ARG A 24 3.75 -10.64 -10.73
CA ARG A 24 3.41 -9.34 -10.12
C ARG A 24 4.15 -8.26 -10.90
N THR A 25 3.41 -7.50 -11.69
CA THR A 25 3.92 -6.28 -12.29
C THR A 25 3.82 -5.21 -11.21
N VAL A 26 4.97 -4.69 -10.78
CA VAL A 26 5.04 -3.55 -9.87
C VAL A 26 4.35 -2.36 -10.54
N LEU A 27 3.31 -1.82 -9.90
CA LEU A 27 2.50 -0.68 -10.34
C LEU A 27 3.28 0.66 -10.32
N GLY A 28 4.55 0.66 -10.73
CA GLY A 28 5.35 1.89 -10.80
C GLY A 28 5.05 2.80 -12.00
N THR A 29 4.31 2.34 -13.01
CA THR A 29 4.27 3.02 -14.32
C THR A 29 2.93 3.65 -14.73
N ALA A 30 1.83 3.46 -14.02
CA ALA A 30 0.50 3.89 -14.49
C ALA A 30 0.14 5.37 -14.24
N PHE A 31 0.88 6.12 -13.44
CA PHE A 31 0.54 7.54 -13.12
C PHE A 31 1.29 8.58 -13.97
N ALA A 32 1.95 8.17 -15.05
CA ALA A 32 2.90 9.02 -15.81
C ALA A 32 2.29 9.93 -16.87
N ALA A 33 1.02 9.86 -17.20
CA ALA A 33 0.47 10.68 -18.28
C ALA A 33 -0.82 11.42 -17.89
N LEU A 34 -0.77 12.72 -17.94
CA LEU A 34 -1.86 13.67 -18.13
C LEU A 34 -2.28 14.57 -16.95
N LEU A 35 -1.42 15.55 -16.64
CA LEU A 35 -1.85 16.84 -16.10
C LEU A 35 -1.15 17.99 -16.86
N MET A 36 -1.33 18.03 -18.18
CA MET A 36 -0.98 19.20 -18.98
C MET A 36 -2.28 19.89 -19.42
N LEU A 37 -2.62 20.99 -18.75
CA LEU A 37 -3.58 21.97 -19.26
C LEU A 37 -3.07 23.38 -18.97
N GLY A 38 -2.75 24.10 -20.04
CA GLY A 38 -2.65 25.54 -20.05
C GLY A 38 -1.44 26.11 -20.79
N GLY A 39 -1.57 26.36 -22.09
CA GLY A 39 -0.62 27.16 -22.86
C GLY A 39 -0.92 27.09 -24.35
N CYS A 40 -1.52 28.14 -24.90
CA CYS A 40 -1.70 28.32 -26.33
C CYS A 40 -0.36 28.56 -27.02
N ALA A 41 -0.09 27.85 -28.11
CA ALA A 41 0.67 28.35 -29.26
C ALA A 41 0.38 27.51 -30.50
N GLU A 42 0.10 28.19 -31.59
CA GLU A 42 -0.20 27.65 -32.93
C GLU A 42 1.05 27.02 -33.58
N GLY A 43 0.88 25.89 -34.22
CA GLY A 43 1.88 25.29 -35.10
C GLY A 43 1.30 24.12 -35.89
N ARG A 44 1.07 24.32 -37.20
CA ARG A 44 0.56 23.32 -38.18
C ARG A 44 1.57 22.17 -38.38
N GLY A 45 1.06 20.95 -38.50
CA GLY A 45 1.69 19.90 -39.30
C GLY A 45 1.50 18.47 -38.80
N ALA A 46 0.83 17.68 -39.64
CA ALA A 46 0.81 16.21 -39.78
C ALA A 46 0.00 15.39 -38.79
N GLU A 47 -1.06 14.81 -39.30
CA GLU A 47 -1.93 13.81 -38.70
C GLU A 47 -1.22 12.47 -38.52
N GLU A 48 -1.23 11.94 -37.29
CA GLU A 48 -1.12 10.51 -37.07
C GLU A 48 -2.17 10.14 -36.00
N SER A 49 -3.16 9.36 -36.46
CA SER A 49 -4.37 8.99 -35.72
C SER A 49 -4.05 7.94 -34.67
N ALA A 50 -3.68 8.37 -33.46
CA ALA A 50 -3.75 7.54 -32.27
C ALA A 50 -5.11 7.76 -31.61
N ALA A 51 -5.87 6.69 -31.37
CA ALA A 51 -7.17 6.71 -30.73
C ALA A 51 -7.09 7.37 -29.36
N ARG A 52 -7.48 8.63 -29.26
CA ARG A 52 -7.56 9.39 -28.02
C ARG A 52 -8.72 8.85 -27.20
N THR A 53 -8.40 8.26 -26.05
CA THR A 53 -9.38 8.01 -24.98
C THR A 53 -10.13 9.32 -24.68
N PRO A 54 -11.47 9.36 -24.68
CA PRO A 54 -12.20 10.60 -24.46
C PRO A 54 -11.93 11.14 -23.06
N LYS A 55 -11.43 12.38 -22.95
CA LYS A 55 -11.36 13.10 -21.66
C LYS A 55 -12.77 13.14 -21.05
N PRO A 56 -12.96 12.76 -19.77
CA PRO A 56 -14.24 12.87 -19.11
C PRO A 56 -14.69 14.34 -19.13
N ARG A 57 -15.83 14.62 -19.74
CA ARG A 57 -16.43 15.97 -19.77
C ARG A 57 -16.90 16.29 -18.36
N HIS A 58 -16.34 17.33 -17.73
CA HIS A 58 -16.82 17.90 -16.47
C HIS A 58 -18.30 18.28 -16.60
N ARG A 59 -19.16 17.56 -15.88
CA ARG A 59 -20.53 18.03 -15.60
C ARG A 59 -20.45 18.85 -14.31
N THR A 60 -20.57 20.17 -14.40
CA THR A 60 -20.70 21.05 -13.24
C THR A 60 -21.90 20.59 -12.40
N GLY A 61 -21.66 20.27 -11.11
CA GLY A 61 -22.70 19.84 -10.18
C GLY A 61 -22.88 18.31 -10.00
N GLU A 62 -22.08 17.45 -10.67
CA GLU A 62 -22.12 16.01 -10.43
C GLU A 62 -21.46 15.65 -9.09
N SER A 63 -22.18 14.97 -8.19
CA SER A 63 -21.63 14.51 -6.92
C SER A 63 -20.60 13.36 -7.09
N VAL A 64 -19.75 13.13 -6.08
CA VAL A 64 -18.83 11.98 -6.06
C VAL A 64 -19.62 10.66 -6.23
N ALA A 65 -20.77 10.53 -5.55
CA ALA A 65 -21.60 9.33 -5.64
C ALA A 65 -22.15 9.08 -7.06
N ASP A 66 -22.60 10.14 -7.74
CA ASP A 66 -23.11 10.04 -9.13
C ASP A 66 -21.99 9.66 -10.10
N PHE A 67 -20.82 10.26 -9.92
CA PHE A 67 -19.64 9.93 -10.69
C PHE A 67 -19.25 8.45 -10.55
N LEU A 68 -19.20 7.94 -9.32
CA LEU A 68 -18.88 6.53 -9.05
C LEU A 68 -19.89 5.60 -9.71
N ARG A 69 -21.19 5.86 -9.55
CA ARG A 69 -22.25 5.05 -10.18
C ARG A 69 -22.16 5.00 -11.70
N ARG A 70 -21.69 6.07 -12.31
CA ARG A 70 -21.53 6.15 -13.78
C ARG A 70 -20.23 5.51 -14.27
N THR A 71 -19.16 5.59 -13.49
CA THR A 71 -17.81 5.24 -13.92
C THR A 71 -17.44 3.81 -13.57
N LEU A 72 -17.82 3.34 -12.39
CA LEU A 72 -17.48 1.99 -11.96
C LEU A 72 -18.29 0.94 -12.73
N PRO A 73 -17.66 -0.16 -13.15
CA PRO A 73 -18.38 -1.29 -13.74
C PRO A 73 -19.32 -1.92 -12.70
N ALA A 74 -20.36 -2.63 -13.17
CA ALA A 74 -21.19 -3.41 -12.29
C ALA A 74 -20.42 -4.67 -11.80
N GLY A 75 -20.25 -4.82 -10.50
CA GLY A 75 -19.70 -6.05 -9.93
C GLY A 75 -18.60 -5.91 -8.87
N PRO A 76 -17.63 -5.00 -8.99
CA PRO A 76 -16.66 -4.81 -7.90
C PRO A 76 -17.35 -4.28 -6.63
N GLY A 77 -16.85 -4.70 -5.47
CA GLY A 77 -17.21 -4.11 -4.18
C GLY A 77 -16.08 -3.21 -3.69
N GLY A 78 -16.41 -2.20 -2.88
CA GLY A 78 -15.36 -1.33 -2.36
C GLY A 78 -15.89 -0.14 -1.58
N SER A 79 -14.97 0.70 -1.12
CA SER A 79 -15.29 1.92 -0.38
C SER A 79 -14.48 3.11 -0.89
N VAL A 80 -15.08 4.29 -0.76
CA VAL A 80 -14.47 5.56 -1.15
C VAL A 80 -14.64 6.56 -0.02
N VAL A 81 -13.58 7.31 0.27
CA VAL A 81 -13.66 8.56 1.02
C VAL A 81 -12.99 9.68 0.24
N ALA A 82 -13.63 10.83 0.24
CA ALA A 82 -13.10 12.06 -0.36
C ALA A 82 -13.34 13.24 0.58
N ALA A 83 -12.32 14.09 0.73
CA ALA A 83 -12.36 15.22 1.66
C ALA A 83 -11.56 16.41 1.13
N ARG A 84 -11.79 17.58 1.71
CA ARG A 84 -10.96 18.78 1.51
C ARG A 84 -10.59 19.38 2.87
N GLY A 85 -9.31 19.34 3.21
CA GLY A 85 -8.87 19.64 4.56
C GLY A 85 -9.50 18.64 5.56
N ASP A 86 -10.07 19.17 6.63
CA ASP A 86 -10.81 18.40 7.65
C ASP A 86 -12.29 18.19 7.32
N ARG A 87 -12.77 18.73 6.18
CA ARG A 87 -14.17 18.60 5.75
C ARG A 87 -14.37 17.37 4.90
N LEU A 88 -15.13 16.41 5.42
CA LEU A 88 -15.57 15.23 4.68
C LEU A 88 -16.57 15.66 3.58
N VAL A 89 -16.30 15.26 2.34
CA VAL A 89 -17.16 15.50 1.17
C VAL A 89 -17.97 14.26 0.82
N HIS A 90 -17.34 13.10 0.82
CA HIS A 90 -17.98 11.83 0.54
C HIS A 90 -17.37 10.72 1.39
N CYS A 91 -18.21 9.83 1.92
CA CYS A 91 -17.77 8.55 2.48
C CYS A 91 -18.87 7.51 2.24
N GLY A 92 -18.57 6.52 1.41
CA GLY A 92 -19.56 5.53 1.00
C GLY A 92 -18.94 4.24 0.50
N GLY A 93 -19.79 3.25 0.28
CA GLY A 93 -19.43 1.99 -0.39
C GLY A 93 -20.11 1.85 -1.75
N PHE A 94 -19.58 0.95 -2.54
CA PHE A 94 -20.18 0.47 -3.79
C PHE A 94 -20.11 -1.06 -3.84
N GLY A 95 -21.08 -1.71 -4.47
CA GLY A 95 -21.16 -3.17 -4.54
C GLY A 95 -21.23 -3.86 -3.17
N ALA A 96 -20.70 -5.07 -3.09
CA ALA A 96 -20.80 -5.93 -1.92
C ALA A 96 -19.45 -6.13 -1.22
N ALA A 97 -19.44 -6.01 0.11
CA ALA A 97 -18.35 -6.45 0.97
C ALA A 97 -18.31 -7.98 1.10
N ASP A 98 -19.48 -8.61 1.12
CA ASP A 98 -19.64 -10.08 1.14
C ASP A 98 -20.85 -10.44 0.28
N ARG A 99 -20.61 -11.07 -0.89
CA ARG A 99 -21.66 -11.43 -1.84
C ARG A 99 -22.54 -12.58 -1.32
N ALA A 100 -21.93 -13.54 -0.65
CA ALA A 100 -22.65 -14.71 -0.13
C ALA A 100 -23.61 -14.33 0.99
N ALA A 101 -23.20 -13.39 1.85
CA ALA A 101 -24.04 -12.85 2.92
C ALA A 101 -24.95 -11.68 2.47
N GLY A 102 -24.83 -11.23 1.21
CA GLY A 102 -25.56 -10.06 0.71
C GLY A 102 -25.18 -8.75 1.43
N THR A 103 -24.02 -8.68 2.07
CA THR A 103 -23.59 -7.52 2.84
C THR A 103 -23.07 -6.43 1.90
N PRO A 104 -23.70 -5.22 1.87
CA PRO A 104 -23.21 -4.13 1.05
C PRO A 104 -21.90 -3.57 1.60
N ALA A 105 -21.03 -3.08 0.72
CA ALA A 105 -19.88 -2.31 1.13
C ALA A 105 -20.29 -0.93 1.67
N SER A 106 -19.53 -0.41 2.62
CA SER A 106 -19.81 0.87 3.28
C SER A 106 -18.53 1.60 3.65
N CYS A 107 -18.62 2.85 4.05
CA CYS A 107 -17.50 3.63 4.58
C CYS A 107 -16.79 2.95 5.78
N ARG A 108 -17.47 2.04 6.48
CA ARG A 108 -16.97 1.32 7.66
C ARG A 108 -16.57 -0.12 7.38
N THR A 109 -16.69 -0.57 6.15
CA THR A 109 -16.16 -1.88 5.74
C THR A 109 -14.65 -1.88 5.85
N VAL A 110 -14.12 -2.94 6.45
CA VAL A 110 -12.69 -3.12 6.69
C VAL A 110 -12.07 -3.88 5.53
N TYR A 111 -10.94 -3.42 5.04
CA TYR A 111 -10.15 -4.03 3.96
C TYR A 111 -8.70 -4.13 4.37
N ASP A 112 -7.94 -5.05 3.77
CA ASP A 112 -6.50 -4.92 3.69
C ASP A 112 -6.15 -3.71 2.81
N VAL A 113 -5.36 -2.78 3.34
CA VAL A 113 -4.90 -1.61 2.59
C VAL A 113 -3.57 -1.85 1.88
N MET A 114 -3.08 -3.08 1.94
CA MET A 114 -1.91 -3.58 1.21
C MET A 114 -0.70 -2.64 1.38
N SER A 115 -0.03 -2.22 0.30
CA SER A 115 1.16 -1.37 0.38
C SER A 115 0.92 0.05 0.91
N ILE A 116 -0.34 0.51 1.03
CA ILE A 116 -0.66 1.76 1.75
C ILE A 116 -0.22 1.65 3.23
N THR A 117 -0.05 0.45 3.76
CA THR A 117 0.58 0.15 5.07
C THR A 117 1.92 0.85 5.27
N LYS A 118 2.70 1.02 4.21
CA LYS A 118 4.04 1.64 4.27
C LYS A 118 4.03 3.06 4.81
N GLN A 119 2.93 3.79 4.63
CA GLN A 119 2.75 5.13 5.23
C GLN A 119 2.79 5.08 6.76
N PHE A 120 2.16 4.06 7.35
CA PHE A 120 2.14 3.88 8.82
C PHE A 120 3.51 3.47 9.35
N THR A 121 4.19 2.56 8.64
CA THR A 121 5.55 2.12 8.98
C THR A 121 6.53 3.29 8.93
N ALA A 122 6.48 4.10 7.87
CA ALA A 122 7.32 5.28 7.75
C ALA A 122 7.04 6.31 8.86
N ALA A 123 5.75 6.57 9.15
CA ALA A 123 5.37 7.46 10.24
C ALA A 123 5.82 6.93 11.61
N ALA A 124 5.83 5.60 11.83
CA ALA A 124 6.35 4.99 13.05
C ALA A 124 7.87 5.23 13.23
N ILE A 125 8.64 5.09 12.15
CA ILE A 125 10.08 5.40 12.17
C ILE A 125 10.32 6.88 12.48
N VAL A 126 9.60 7.79 11.82
CA VAL A 126 9.71 9.24 12.10
C VAL A 126 9.25 9.56 13.53
N LYS A 127 8.25 8.86 14.07
CA LYS A 127 7.83 8.99 15.47
C LYS A 127 8.92 8.56 16.43
N LEU A 128 9.61 7.46 16.16
CA LEU A 128 10.77 7.01 16.95
C LEU A 128 11.93 8.01 16.91
N GLU A 129 12.15 8.65 15.77
CA GLU A 129 13.15 9.73 15.66
C GLU A 129 12.76 10.94 16.53
N VAL A 130 11.47 11.37 16.52
CA VAL A 130 10.95 12.42 17.42
C VAL A 130 11.12 12.03 18.89
N MET A 131 10.96 10.76 19.23
CA MET A 131 11.15 10.22 20.58
C MET A 131 12.65 10.06 20.97
N GLY A 132 13.58 10.36 20.05
CA GLY A 132 15.02 10.22 20.28
C GLY A 132 15.52 8.76 20.36
N ARG A 133 14.73 7.81 19.86
CA ARG A 133 15.07 6.37 19.91
C ARG A 133 15.99 5.95 18.76
N LEU A 134 15.91 6.62 17.64
CA LEU A 134 16.74 6.39 16.45
C LEU A 134 16.94 7.71 15.69
N ARG A 135 17.82 7.67 14.68
CA ARG A 135 17.92 8.64 13.58
C ARG A 135 17.75 7.89 12.28
N VAL A 136 17.14 8.49 11.28
CA VAL A 136 17.01 7.85 9.96
C VAL A 136 18.37 7.58 9.30
N SER A 137 19.41 8.33 9.68
CA SER A 137 20.81 8.09 9.26
C SER A 137 21.52 6.96 10.02
N ASP A 138 20.89 6.36 11.05
CA ASP A 138 21.51 5.25 11.76
C ASP A 138 21.65 4.03 10.84
N PRO A 139 22.78 3.29 10.91
CA PRO A 139 22.94 2.04 10.17
C PRO A 139 22.00 0.96 10.72
N ILE A 140 21.48 0.11 9.85
CA ILE A 140 20.59 -1.00 10.26
C ILE A 140 21.26 -1.95 11.25
N SER A 141 22.59 -2.06 11.25
CA SER A 141 23.37 -2.88 12.17
C SER A 141 23.16 -2.49 13.65
N ARG A 142 22.74 -1.26 13.92
CA ARG A 142 22.39 -0.81 15.27
C ARG A 142 21.19 -1.58 15.86
N PHE A 143 20.30 -2.03 15.00
CA PHE A 143 19.02 -2.64 15.40
C PHE A 143 18.94 -4.13 15.05
N LEU A 144 19.50 -4.53 13.91
CA LEU A 144 19.32 -5.86 13.34
C LEU A 144 20.52 -6.80 13.57
N GLY A 145 21.57 -6.31 14.23
CA GLY A 145 22.80 -7.07 14.51
C GLY A 145 22.73 -8.00 15.74
N ARG A 146 21.61 -8.07 16.45
CA ARG A 146 21.49 -8.95 17.61
C ARG A 146 21.37 -10.42 17.17
N GLY A 147 22.40 -11.19 17.50
CA GLY A 147 22.46 -12.64 17.22
C GLY A 147 23.10 -13.03 15.89
N GLN A 148 23.39 -12.06 15.00
CA GLN A 148 24.16 -12.31 13.77
C GLN A 148 24.89 -11.03 13.30
N ALA A 149 26.06 -11.20 12.71
CA ALA A 149 26.80 -10.06 12.16
C ALA A 149 26.13 -9.57 10.87
N VAL A 150 26.00 -8.24 10.72
CA VAL A 150 25.60 -7.65 9.45
C VAL A 150 26.76 -7.79 8.45
N PRO A 151 26.55 -8.40 7.27
CA PRO A 151 27.56 -8.56 6.23
C PRO A 151 28.17 -7.23 5.81
N GLU A 152 29.40 -7.25 5.32
CA GLU A 152 30.15 -6.04 4.99
C GLU A 152 29.48 -5.19 3.93
N ASP A 153 28.94 -5.82 2.89
CA ASP A 153 28.18 -5.17 1.80
C ASP A 153 26.91 -4.46 2.26
N LYS A 154 26.37 -4.82 3.43
CA LYS A 154 25.14 -4.27 4.01
C LYS A 154 25.38 -3.31 5.18
N ARG A 155 26.64 -3.13 5.62
CA ARG A 155 26.96 -2.21 6.73
C ARG A 155 26.62 -0.75 6.42
N GLY A 156 26.65 -0.38 5.14
CA GLY A 156 26.29 0.95 4.66
C GLY A 156 24.79 1.21 4.56
N ILE A 157 23.92 0.22 4.75
CA ILE A 157 22.48 0.42 4.72
C ILE A 157 22.04 1.17 5.97
N THR A 158 21.36 2.30 5.76
CA THR A 158 20.74 3.11 6.83
C THR A 158 19.23 2.88 6.89
N VAL A 159 18.58 3.32 7.97
CA VAL A 159 17.11 3.34 8.09
C VAL A 159 16.49 4.16 6.93
N GLU A 160 17.13 5.26 6.53
CA GLU A 160 16.67 6.09 5.40
C GLU A 160 16.69 5.32 4.08
N HIS A 161 17.71 4.51 3.82
CA HIS A 161 17.77 3.69 2.62
C HIS A 161 16.63 2.68 2.54
N LEU A 162 16.16 2.15 3.69
CA LEU A 162 14.98 1.29 3.73
C LEU A 162 13.71 2.09 3.45
N LEU A 163 13.56 3.28 4.04
CA LEU A 163 12.39 4.16 3.86
C LEU A 163 12.22 4.61 2.42
N THR A 164 13.30 4.80 1.70
CA THR A 164 13.34 5.38 0.35
C THR A 164 13.53 4.34 -0.76
N HIS A 165 13.51 3.05 -0.42
CA HIS A 165 13.75 1.96 -1.39
C HIS A 165 15.12 2.03 -2.10
N THR A 166 16.13 2.59 -1.42
CA THR A 166 17.50 2.70 -1.96
C THR A 166 18.50 1.81 -1.23
N SER A 167 18.02 0.82 -0.49
CA SER A 167 18.90 -0.11 0.25
C SER A 167 19.63 -1.11 -0.62
N GLY A 168 19.18 -1.31 -1.87
CA GLY A 168 19.64 -2.37 -2.75
C GLY A 168 19.13 -3.76 -2.41
N LEU A 169 18.32 -3.92 -1.35
CA LEU A 169 17.74 -5.21 -0.98
C LEU A 169 16.77 -5.72 -2.04
N VAL A 170 16.60 -7.04 -2.08
CA VAL A 170 15.59 -7.70 -2.91
C VAL A 170 14.18 -7.20 -2.57
N GLU A 171 13.28 -7.28 -3.54
CA GLU A 171 11.90 -6.87 -3.34
C GLU A 171 11.20 -7.75 -2.30
N GLU A 172 11.28 -9.07 -2.47
CA GLU A 172 10.62 -10.07 -1.64
C GLU A 172 11.56 -11.24 -1.35
N LEU A 173 11.36 -11.91 -0.21
CA LEU A 173 12.11 -13.12 0.18
C LEU A 173 11.30 -14.40 -0.02
N GLY A 174 10.00 -14.29 -0.26
CA GLY A 174 9.06 -15.39 -0.42
C GLY A 174 7.64 -14.86 -0.54
N ASP A 175 6.67 -15.77 -0.47
CA ASP A 175 5.26 -15.39 -0.54
C ASP A 175 4.81 -14.68 0.75
N ASP A 176 3.84 -13.76 0.63
CA ASP A 176 3.30 -12.97 1.75
C ASP A 176 2.80 -13.82 2.91
N TYR A 177 2.27 -15.00 2.60
CA TYR A 177 1.64 -15.92 3.56
C TYR A 177 2.55 -17.06 4.01
N ASP A 178 3.82 -17.08 3.58
CA ASP A 178 4.79 -18.04 4.08
C ASP A 178 5.01 -17.82 5.60
N PRO A 179 5.05 -18.91 6.41
CA PRO A 179 5.16 -18.81 7.86
C PRO A 179 6.58 -18.43 8.32
N VAL A 180 7.03 -17.26 7.91
CA VAL A 180 8.36 -16.71 8.20
C VAL A 180 8.33 -15.92 9.50
N SER A 181 9.23 -16.28 10.42
CA SER A 181 9.47 -15.52 11.65
C SER A 181 10.28 -14.25 11.40
N ARG A 182 10.33 -13.36 12.40
CA ARG A 182 11.15 -12.14 12.36
C ARG A 182 12.64 -12.45 12.14
N GLU A 183 13.14 -13.44 12.86
CA GLU A 183 14.54 -13.86 12.79
C GLU A 183 14.88 -14.44 11.41
N GLU A 184 13.97 -15.20 10.81
CA GLU A 184 14.13 -15.76 9.47
C GLU A 184 14.10 -14.67 8.40
N LEU A 185 13.17 -13.70 8.49
CA LEU A 185 13.15 -12.53 7.62
C LEU A 185 14.46 -11.75 7.68
N VAL A 186 14.90 -11.38 8.89
CA VAL A 186 16.14 -10.60 9.07
C VAL A 186 17.34 -11.36 8.52
N ARG A 187 17.44 -12.67 8.81
CA ARG A 187 18.52 -13.53 8.27
C ARG A 187 18.46 -13.60 6.75
N GLY A 188 17.29 -13.82 6.18
CA GLY A 188 17.09 -13.89 4.73
C GLY A 188 17.48 -12.58 4.05
N ALA A 189 17.06 -11.44 4.58
CA ALA A 189 17.39 -10.13 4.05
C ALA A 189 18.90 -9.85 4.11
N LEU A 190 19.56 -10.20 5.23
CA LEU A 190 21.01 -10.02 5.38
C LEU A 190 21.81 -11.00 4.54
N SER A 191 21.25 -12.14 4.15
CA SER A 191 21.91 -13.13 3.29
C SER A 191 21.60 -12.98 1.81
N SER A 192 20.63 -12.13 1.42
CA SER A 192 20.29 -11.90 0.02
C SER A 192 21.37 -11.09 -0.69
N GLU A 193 21.50 -11.26 -2.00
CA GLU A 193 22.36 -10.41 -2.83
C GLU A 193 21.74 -9.01 -2.96
N LEU A 194 22.57 -7.98 -2.96
CA LEU A 194 22.13 -6.62 -3.25
C LEU A 194 21.96 -6.41 -4.77
N ARG A 195 20.90 -5.70 -5.15
CA ARG A 195 20.61 -5.30 -6.54
C ARG A 195 21.47 -4.09 -6.97
N SER A 196 21.87 -3.26 -6.01
CA SER A 196 22.75 -2.10 -6.16
C SER A 196 23.45 -1.80 -4.84
N ALA A 197 24.49 -0.96 -4.85
CA ALA A 197 25.05 -0.46 -3.61
C ALA A 197 24.02 0.39 -2.84
N PRO A 198 24.07 0.42 -1.49
CA PRO A 198 23.17 1.24 -0.67
C PRO A 198 23.23 2.73 -1.06
N GLY A 199 22.09 3.32 -1.33
CA GLY A 199 21.93 4.71 -1.76
C GLY A 199 22.12 4.97 -3.26
N GLU A 200 22.50 3.97 -4.06
CA GLU A 200 22.81 4.15 -5.48
C GLU A 200 21.59 4.23 -6.38
N ALA A 201 20.60 3.36 -6.17
CA ALA A 201 19.44 3.27 -7.05
C ALA A 201 18.15 2.93 -6.28
N PHE A 202 17.02 3.36 -6.83
CA PHE A 202 15.69 2.98 -6.36
C PHE A 202 15.37 1.54 -6.81
N HIS A 203 15.08 0.68 -5.83
CA HIS A 203 14.52 -0.66 -6.01
C HIS A 203 13.43 -0.88 -4.97
N TYR A 204 12.18 -0.86 -5.40
CA TYR A 204 11.06 -1.10 -4.50
C TYR A 204 11.27 -2.40 -3.71
N SER A 205 11.13 -2.33 -2.37
CA SER A 205 11.47 -3.47 -1.50
C SER A 205 10.45 -3.60 -0.36
N ASN A 206 9.61 -4.62 -0.43
CA ASN A 206 8.75 -5.07 0.66
C ASN A 206 9.62 -5.58 1.82
N THR A 207 10.69 -6.32 1.51
CA THR A 207 11.70 -6.76 2.47
C THR A 207 12.24 -5.60 3.31
N GLY A 208 12.56 -4.46 2.68
CA GLY A 208 13.03 -3.26 3.37
C GLY A 208 12.02 -2.74 4.39
N TYR A 209 10.74 -2.71 4.04
CA TYR A 209 9.68 -2.25 4.96
C TYR A 209 9.36 -3.26 6.07
N SER A 210 9.53 -4.55 5.82
CA SER A 210 9.47 -5.55 6.90
C SER A 210 10.65 -5.42 7.87
N LEU A 211 11.84 -5.08 7.39
CA LEU A 211 12.97 -4.72 8.28
C LEU A 211 12.70 -3.44 9.08
N LEU A 212 12.01 -2.44 8.50
CA LEU A 212 11.59 -1.24 9.25
C LEU A 212 10.62 -1.62 10.39
N ALA A 213 9.70 -2.56 10.18
CA ALA A 213 8.83 -3.07 11.26
C ALA A 213 9.65 -3.74 12.36
N ALA A 214 10.67 -4.53 12.02
CA ALA A 214 11.60 -5.11 12.99
C ALA A 214 12.39 -4.04 13.75
N ILE A 215 12.81 -2.97 13.07
CA ILE A 215 13.50 -1.81 13.69
C ILE A 215 12.55 -1.07 14.63
N VAL A 216 11.25 -0.94 14.30
CA VAL A 216 10.26 -0.36 15.22
C VAL A 216 10.22 -1.15 16.52
N GLU A 217 10.18 -2.48 16.47
CA GLU A 217 10.18 -3.32 17.67
C GLU A 217 11.47 -3.17 18.51
N GLU A 218 12.63 -3.22 17.85
CA GLU A 218 13.92 -3.08 18.54
C GLU A 218 14.13 -1.71 19.19
N ALA A 219 13.73 -0.65 18.50
CA ALA A 219 13.94 0.71 18.98
C ALA A 219 12.92 1.12 20.06
N SER A 220 11.70 0.59 19.99
CA SER A 220 10.62 0.92 20.92
C SER A 220 10.58 0.00 22.15
N GLY A 221 10.92 -1.29 21.98
CA GLY A 221 10.66 -2.34 22.96
C GLY A 221 9.19 -2.79 23.01
N GLU A 222 8.36 -2.36 22.04
CA GLU A 222 6.96 -2.75 21.88
C GLU A 222 6.83 -3.63 20.61
N THR A 223 5.80 -4.48 20.51
CA THR A 223 5.49 -5.12 19.21
C THR A 223 5.09 -4.06 18.20
N TYR A 224 5.37 -4.31 16.91
CA TYR A 224 5.09 -3.37 15.82
C TYR A 224 3.64 -2.86 15.86
N GLU A 225 2.66 -3.76 15.94
CA GLU A 225 1.25 -3.36 15.97
C GLU A 225 0.91 -2.51 17.22
N ARG A 226 1.42 -2.88 18.40
CA ARG A 226 1.18 -2.10 19.63
C ARG A 226 1.75 -0.70 19.55
N PHE A 227 2.95 -0.57 18.98
CA PHE A 227 3.54 0.74 18.76
C PHE A 227 2.67 1.61 17.86
N LEU A 228 2.22 1.08 16.72
CA LEU A 228 1.34 1.82 15.81
C LEU A 228 0.01 2.17 16.49
N ALA A 229 -0.63 1.21 17.14
CA ALA A 229 -1.91 1.42 17.83
C ALA A 229 -1.81 2.55 18.86
N ARG A 230 -0.75 2.57 19.66
CA ARG A 230 -0.57 3.53 20.75
C ARG A 230 -0.14 4.91 20.28
N HIS A 231 0.80 4.97 19.33
CA HIS A 231 1.51 6.21 18.99
C HIS A 231 1.01 6.88 17.71
N LEU A 232 0.26 6.15 16.87
CA LEU A 232 -0.30 6.67 15.62
C LEU A 232 -1.82 6.56 15.56
N PHE A 233 -2.38 5.34 15.73
CA PHE A 233 -3.80 5.11 15.45
C PHE A 233 -4.72 5.68 16.53
N ALA A 234 -4.42 5.47 17.81
CA ALA A 234 -5.22 6.04 18.89
C ALA A 234 -5.21 7.57 18.91
N PRO A 235 -4.05 8.27 18.79
CA PRO A 235 -4.04 9.73 18.67
C PRO A 235 -4.77 10.24 17.42
N ALA A 236 -4.72 9.52 16.30
CA ALA A 236 -5.44 9.85 15.07
C ALA A 236 -6.95 9.51 15.15
N GLY A 237 -7.41 8.83 16.21
CA GLY A 237 -8.78 8.36 16.36
C GLY A 237 -9.15 7.21 15.42
N MET A 238 -8.18 6.45 14.90
CA MET A 238 -8.40 5.32 13.99
C MET A 238 -8.80 4.07 14.77
N GLU A 239 -10.10 3.81 14.87
CA GLU A 239 -10.68 2.79 15.76
C GLU A 239 -10.78 1.40 15.12
N GLN A 240 -10.59 1.30 13.80
CA GLN A 240 -10.73 0.05 13.04
C GLN A 240 -9.45 -0.35 12.30
N THR A 241 -8.33 0.31 12.59
CA THR A 241 -7.05 0.10 11.90
C THR A 241 -6.10 -0.74 12.74
N GLY A 242 -5.49 -1.75 12.12
CA GLY A 242 -4.53 -2.66 12.74
C GLY A 242 -4.59 -4.05 12.11
N TYR A 243 -3.74 -4.95 12.55
CA TYR A 243 -3.77 -6.36 12.14
C TYR A 243 -4.83 -7.14 12.94
N VAL A 244 -4.53 -7.45 14.19
CA VAL A 244 -5.44 -8.15 15.13
C VAL A 244 -6.04 -7.22 16.18
N LEU A 245 -5.48 -6.04 16.36
CA LEU A 245 -6.01 -4.95 17.19
C LEU A 245 -6.53 -3.81 16.30
N PRO A 246 -7.69 -3.20 16.63
CA PRO A 246 -8.64 -3.65 17.65
C PRO A 246 -9.31 -4.97 17.26
N ARG A 247 -9.80 -5.73 18.23
CA ARG A 247 -10.65 -6.89 17.93
C ARG A 247 -11.92 -6.41 17.24
N ARG A 248 -12.17 -6.90 16.04
CA ARG A 248 -13.31 -6.51 15.24
C ARG A 248 -14.18 -7.70 14.85
N PRO A 249 -15.52 -7.51 14.74
CA PRO A 249 -16.41 -8.56 14.26
C PRO A 249 -16.02 -8.98 12.82
N ARG A 250 -15.96 -10.27 12.57
CA ARG A 250 -15.57 -10.85 11.28
C ARG A 250 -16.39 -10.31 10.09
N HIS A 251 -17.69 -10.09 10.29
CA HIS A 251 -18.59 -9.63 9.23
C HIS A 251 -18.32 -8.18 8.77
N LEU A 252 -17.55 -7.39 9.51
CA LEU A 252 -17.13 -6.06 9.09
C LEU A 252 -15.99 -6.07 8.06
N VAL A 253 -15.27 -7.20 7.94
CA VAL A 253 -14.14 -7.33 7.02
C VAL A 253 -14.62 -7.90 5.70
N ALA A 254 -14.26 -7.25 4.60
CA ALA A 254 -14.63 -7.66 3.26
C ALA A 254 -14.08 -9.04 2.91
N VAL A 255 -14.83 -9.78 2.11
CA VAL A 255 -14.36 -10.99 1.42
C VAL A 255 -13.68 -10.57 0.13
N GLU A 256 -12.51 -11.10 -0.14
CA GLU A 256 -11.74 -10.86 -1.37
C GLU A 256 -12.18 -11.83 -2.47
N TYR A 257 -12.10 -11.38 -3.73
CA TYR A 257 -12.55 -12.15 -4.89
C TYR A 257 -11.50 -12.11 -5.99
N ASP A 258 -11.19 -13.29 -6.55
CA ASP A 258 -10.25 -13.42 -7.66
C ASP A 258 -10.84 -12.96 -9.02
N SER A 259 -10.03 -12.97 -10.06
CA SER A 259 -10.42 -12.56 -11.41
C SER A 259 -11.52 -13.40 -12.03
N GLU A 260 -11.80 -14.60 -11.51
CA GLU A 260 -12.94 -15.45 -11.88
C GLU A 260 -14.18 -15.18 -11.01
N GLY A 261 -14.07 -14.31 -9.99
CA GLY A 261 -15.13 -13.93 -9.05
C GLY A 261 -15.39 -14.95 -7.96
N ARG A 262 -14.47 -15.87 -7.71
CA ARG A 262 -14.51 -16.83 -6.59
C ARG A 262 -14.05 -16.12 -5.31
N ALA A 263 -14.72 -16.43 -4.22
CA ALA A 263 -14.33 -15.93 -2.90
C ALA A 263 -13.00 -16.55 -2.45
N GLN A 264 -12.06 -15.72 -2.04
CA GLN A 264 -10.75 -16.12 -1.53
C GLN A 264 -10.67 -16.05 0.00
N GLY A 265 -11.74 -15.66 0.65
CA GLY A 265 -11.80 -15.44 2.09
C GLY A 265 -11.60 -13.98 2.46
N ARG A 266 -11.35 -13.72 3.73
CA ARG A 266 -10.97 -12.40 4.26
C ARG A 266 -9.47 -12.38 4.49
N PRO A 267 -8.82 -11.22 4.58
CA PRO A 267 -7.36 -11.15 4.76
C PRO A 267 -6.80 -12.04 5.88
N PHE A 268 -7.49 -12.15 7.00
CA PHE A 268 -7.08 -13.02 8.12
C PHE A 268 -7.51 -14.49 7.98
N ASP A 269 -8.17 -14.89 6.90
CA ASP A 269 -8.43 -16.30 6.56
C ASP A 269 -7.24 -16.94 5.85
N HIS A 270 -6.34 -16.10 5.31
CA HIS A 270 -5.03 -16.53 4.84
C HIS A 270 -4.13 -16.87 6.02
N PRO A 271 -3.02 -17.60 5.81
CA PRO A 271 -2.10 -17.96 6.88
C PRO A 271 -1.52 -16.72 7.56
N TRP A 272 -1.92 -16.49 8.81
CA TRP A 272 -1.41 -15.46 9.70
C TRP A 272 -0.92 -16.09 11.00
N ALA A 273 0.06 -15.46 11.65
CA ALA A 273 0.42 -15.76 13.03
C ALA A 273 -0.68 -15.24 13.99
N ALA A 274 -0.61 -15.63 15.26
CA ALA A 274 -1.59 -15.22 16.27
C ALA A 274 -1.64 -13.69 16.49
N ASP A 275 -0.57 -12.97 16.15
CA ASP A 275 -0.37 -11.54 16.32
C ASP A 275 -0.38 -10.74 14.99
N GLY A 276 -0.85 -11.35 13.90
CA GLY A 276 -0.97 -10.70 12.60
C GLY A 276 -0.28 -11.45 11.48
N PRO A 277 -0.04 -10.82 10.31
CA PRO A 277 0.62 -11.48 9.19
C PRO A 277 2.03 -11.94 9.53
N TYR A 278 2.51 -12.97 8.85
CA TYR A 278 3.90 -13.38 8.90
C TYR A 278 4.84 -12.29 8.38
N TRP A 279 6.15 -12.44 8.62
CA TRP A 279 7.09 -11.34 8.47
C TRP A 279 7.41 -10.97 7.01
N ASN A 280 7.07 -11.80 6.02
CA ASN A 280 7.15 -11.38 4.62
C ASN A 280 6.15 -10.26 4.28
N LEU A 281 5.03 -10.15 5.02
CA LEU A 281 3.98 -9.15 4.80
C LEU A 281 3.96 -8.05 5.88
N ARG A 282 4.47 -8.35 7.10
CA ARG A 282 4.39 -7.41 8.23
C ARG A 282 5.18 -6.13 7.96
N GLY A 283 4.54 -4.98 8.11
CA GLY A 283 5.13 -3.65 7.94
C GLY A 283 5.14 -3.12 6.52
N ASN A 284 5.06 -3.99 5.52
CA ASN A 284 4.97 -3.57 4.11
C ASN A 284 3.53 -3.64 3.56
N GLY A 285 2.68 -4.52 4.12
CA GLY A 285 1.29 -4.76 3.72
C GLY A 285 0.45 -5.36 4.85
N GLY A 286 -0.72 -5.89 4.51
CA GLY A 286 -1.60 -6.65 5.41
C GLY A 286 -2.36 -5.81 6.45
N MET A 287 -2.15 -4.50 6.54
CA MET A 287 -2.84 -3.65 7.51
C MET A 287 -4.33 -3.53 7.15
N LEU A 288 -5.19 -3.81 8.11
CA LEU A 288 -6.62 -3.68 7.93
C LEU A 288 -7.07 -2.27 8.31
N SER A 289 -7.91 -1.64 7.48
CA SER A 289 -8.45 -0.31 7.74
C SER A 289 -9.81 -0.09 7.06
N THR A 290 -10.43 1.05 7.31
CA THR A 290 -11.69 1.49 6.70
C THR A 290 -11.48 2.80 5.95
N ALA A 291 -12.35 3.12 5.00
CA ALA A 291 -12.33 4.45 4.35
C ALA A 291 -12.49 5.59 5.38
N HIS A 292 -13.29 5.38 6.43
CA HIS A 292 -13.46 6.36 7.49
C HIS A 292 -12.16 6.58 8.30
N ASP A 293 -11.41 5.52 8.63
CA ASP A 293 -10.15 5.66 9.34
C ASP A 293 -9.05 6.25 8.45
N MET A 294 -9.06 6.00 7.14
CA MET A 294 -8.15 6.65 6.19
C MET A 294 -8.41 8.17 6.11
N PHE A 295 -9.66 8.61 6.30
CA PHE A 295 -9.94 10.03 6.49
C PHE A 295 -9.39 10.58 7.82
N ARG A 296 -9.50 9.83 8.91
CA ARG A 296 -8.91 10.20 10.21
C ARG A 296 -7.38 10.29 10.12
N TRP A 297 -6.75 9.35 9.40
CA TRP A 297 -5.31 9.40 9.07
C TRP A 297 -4.94 10.68 8.33
N HIS A 298 -5.69 11.01 7.28
CA HIS A 298 -5.49 12.26 6.56
C HIS A 298 -5.58 13.48 7.47
N ARG A 299 -6.59 13.55 8.34
CA ARG A 299 -6.75 14.64 9.30
C ARG A 299 -5.58 14.74 10.26
N ALA A 300 -5.13 13.64 10.83
CA ALA A 300 -3.99 13.59 11.73
C ALA A 300 -2.68 14.06 11.06
N LEU A 301 -2.57 13.88 9.73
CA LEU A 301 -1.47 14.42 8.93
C LEU A 301 -1.67 15.88 8.49
N LEU A 302 -2.78 16.54 8.82
CA LEU A 302 -2.93 17.99 8.69
C LEU A 302 -2.50 18.72 9.96
N GLY A 303 -2.68 18.09 11.13
CA GLY A 303 -2.33 18.59 12.45
C GLY A 303 -1.03 18.02 13.01
N ASP A 304 -0.82 18.21 14.29
CA ASP A 304 0.37 17.77 15.03
C ASP A 304 0.06 16.63 16.01
N GLU A 305 -1.10 15.98 15.89
CA GLU A 305 -1.59 14.95 16.81
C GLU A 305 -0.66 13.73 16.88
N ILE A 306 -0.07 13.36 15.74
CA ILE A 306 0.82 12.20 15.66
C ILE A 306 2.29 12.60 15.51
N LEU A 307 2.59 13.63 14.74
CA LEU A 307 3.94 14.11 14.45
C LEU A 307 3.96 15.63 14.45
N PRO A 308 4.95 16.28 15.11
CA PRO A 308 5.17 17.70 14.97
C PRO A 308 5.41 18.09 13.50
N ALA A 309 5.01 19.29 13.08
CA ALA A 309 5.06 19.74 11.69
C ALA A 309 6.39 19.41 10.97
N ARG A 310 7.53 19.77 11.58
CA ARG A 310 8.86 19.49 11.00
C ARG A 310 9.13 18.01 10.77
N ALA A 311 8.64 17.13 11.63
CA ALA A 311 8.80 15.68 11.49
C ALA A 311 7.85 15.13 10.44
N ARG A 312 6.59 15.60 10.43
CA ARG A 312 5.59 15.25 9.43
C ARG A 312 6.04 15.63 8.01
N ASP A 313 6.63 16.81 7.84
CA ASP A 313 7.09 17.31 6.54
C ASP A 313 8.15 16.38 5.91
N LYS A 314 8.98 15.70 6.73
CA LYS A 314 9.93 14.67 6.24
C LYS A 314 9.28 13.55 5.45
N LEU A 315 8.02 13.20 5.74
CA LEU A 315 7.29 12.15 5.01
C LEU A 315 7.11 12.52 3.52
N PHE A 316 6.97 13.82 3.26
CA PHE A 316 6.60 14.38 1.95
C PHE A 316 7.75 15.12 1.26
N GLU A 317 8.96 14.93 1.73
CA GLU A 317 10.17 15.43 1.06
C GLU A 317 10.61 14.46 -0.04
N PRO A 318 10.79 14.89 -1.30
CA PRO A 318 11.36 14.05 -2.35
C PRO A 318 12.78 13.63 -1.96
N ARG A 319 13.05 12.32 -1.97
CA ARG A 319 14.34 11.74 -1.59
C ARG A 319 15.04 11.07 -2.75
N THR A 320 14.31 10.34 -3.56
CA THR A 320 14.85 9.62 -4.71
C THR A 320 13.85 9.64 -5.86
N ALA A 321 14.33 9.66 -7.10
CA ALA A 321 13.46 9.55 -8.26
C ALA A 321 13.00 8.09 -8.43
N GLU A 322 11.71 7.91 -8.74
CA GLU A 322 11.20 6.62 -9.18
C GLU A 322 11.55 6.39 -10.65
N PRO A 323 12.12 5.22 -11.02
CA PRO A 323 12.47 4.93 -12.40
C PRO A 323 11.28 5.06 -13.36
N GLU A 324 11.54 5.50 -14.58
CA GLU A 324 10.56 5.55 -15.68
C GLU A 324 9.30 6.37 -15.37
N SER A 325 9.37 7.27 -14.38
CA SER A 325 8.26 8.13 -13.98
C SER A 325 8.73 9.56 -13.68
N GLU A 326 7.78 10.50 -13.57
CA GLU A 326 8.04 11.86 -13.06
C GLU A 326 7.90 11.97 -11.54
N ASN A 327 7.77 10.81 -10.88
CA ASN A 327 7.59 10.77 -9.43
C ASN A 327 8.95 10.74 -8.71
N SER A 328 8.91 11.18 -7.47
CA SER A 328 9.94 10.93 -6.47
C SER A 328 9.33 10.12 -5.33
N TYR A 329 10.15 9.39 -4.59
CA TYR A 329 9.71 8.71 -3.39
C TYR A 329 10.21 9.45 -2.14
N GLY A 330 9.31 9.64 -1.18
CA GLY A 330 9.60 10.14 0.15
C GLY A 330 9.66 8.99 1.17
N TYR A 331 9.13 9.20 2.38
CA TYR A 331 9.04 8.14 3.38
C TYR A 331 7.64 7.50 3.35
N GLY A 332 7.48 6.44 2.57
CA GLY A 332 6.23 5.71 2.41
C GLY A 332 5.22 6.41 1.48
N TRP A 333 5.67 7.33 0.67
CA TRP A 333 4.85 8.10 -0.26
C TRP A 333 5.55 8.30 -1.60
N SER A 334 4.83 8.03 -2.67
CA SER A 334 5.17 8.53 -4.00
C SER A 334 4.73 9.99 -4.09
N LEU A 335 5.58 10.84 -4.68
CA LEU A 335 5.41 12.29 -4.70
C LEU A 335 5.52 12.79 -6.14
N ARG A 336 4.58 13.66 -6.53
CA ARG A 336 4.59 14.30 -7.84
C ARG A 336 4.34 15.79 -7.71
N ASP A 337 5.21 16.59 -8.30
CA ASP A 337 4.97 18.02 -8.41
C ASP A 337 4.04 18.29 -9.60
N THR A 338 2.96 19.03 -9.35
CA THR A 338 1.96 19.41 -10.36
C THR A 338 1.74 20.92 -10.32
N PRO A 339 1.18 21.53 -11.38
CA PRO A 339 0.80 22.95 -11.35
C PRO A 339 -0.18 23.28 -10.21
N ALA A 340 -0.95 22.33 -9.73
CA ALA A 340 -1.87 22.46 -8.60
C ALA A 340 -1.18 22.30 -7.23
N GLY A 341 0.11 21.99 -7.18
CA GLY A 341 0.91 21.71 -5.99
C GLY A 341 1.35 20.25 -5.93
N ARG A 342 2.12 19.91 -4.89
CA ARG A 342 2.62 18.55 -4.70
C ARG A 342 1.49 17.60 -4.34
N LEU A 343 1.43 16.49 -5.05
CA LEU A 343 0.58 15.35 -4.78
C LEU A 343 1.41 14.28 -4.07
N ALA A 344 0.90 13.76 -2.95
CA ALA A 344 1.46 12.59 -2.26
C ALA A 344 0.46 11.46 -2.36
N TRP A 345 0.90 10.28 -2.79
CA TRP A 345 0.03 9.14 -3.02
C TRP A 345 0.74 7.82 -2.72
N HIS A 346 -0.02 6.79 -2.52
CA HIS A 346 0.43 5.40 -2.55
C HIS A 346 -0.74 4.52 -2.94
N ASP A 347 -0.48 3.54 -3.76
CA ASP A 347 -1.39 2.45 -4.07
C ASP A 347 -1.07 1.21 -3.24
N GLY A 348 -1.90 0.23 -3.35
CA GLY A 348 -1.69 -1.09 -2.80
C GLY A 348 -2.50 -2.09 -3.58
N GLY A 349 -1.90 -3.23 -3.89
CA GLY A 349 -2.54 -4.32 -4.62
C GLY A 349 -2.08 -5.67 -4.13
N ASN A 350 -2.95 -6.65 -4.27
CA ASN A 350 -2.68 -8.08 -4.22
C ASN A 350 -3.42 -8.75 -5.38
N ASP A 351 -3.48 -10.08 -5.40
CA ASP A 351 -4.12 -10.80 -6.52
C ASP A 351 -5.63 -10.55 -6.63
N TRP A 352 -6.28 -9.91 -5.64
CA TRP A 352 -7.72 -9.75 -5.52
C TRP A 352 -8.18 -8.32 -5.36
N SER A 353 -7.43 -7.56 -4.62
CA SER A 353 -7.79 -6.23 -4.11
C SER A 353 -6.85 -5.16 -4.66
N LEU A 354 -7.38 -3.96 -4.82
CA LEU A 354 -6.62 -2.77 -5.22
C LEU A 354 -7.14 -1.57 -4.45
N GLY A 355 -6.26 -0.72 -3.99
CA GLY A 355 -6.60 0.54 -3.35
C GLY A 355 -5.61 1.63 -3.69
N LEU A 356 -6.06 2.88 -3.61
CA LEU A 356 -5.22 4.04 -3.82
C LEU A 356 -5.60 5.14 -2.83
N LEU A 357 -4.58 5.71 -2.19
CA LEU A 357 -4.72 6.92 -1.40
C LEU A 357 -3.89 8.04 -2.02
N SER A 358 -4.54 9.16 -2.29
CA SER A 358 -3.93 10.37 -2.84
C SER A 358 -4.32 11.59 -2.02
N ARG A 359 -3.36 12.46 -1.73
CA ARG A 359 -3.58 13.73 -1.04
C ARG A 359 -2.80 14.86 -1.69
N SER A 360 -3.47 15.98 -1.91
CA SER A 360 -2.84 17.20 -2.37
C SER A 360 -2.36 17.99 -1.15
N LEU A 361 -1.05 18.28 -1.11
CA LEU A 361 -0.43 18.99 0.03
C LEU A 361 -0.77 20.49 0.03
N ARG A 362 -1.22 21.04 -1.11
CA ARG A 362 -1.54 22.48 -1.25
C ARG A 362 -2.98 22.81 -0.86
N ASP A 363 -3.96 22.06 -1.40
CA ASP A 363 -5.39 22.36 -1.23
C ASP A 363 -6.11 21.39 -0.31
N GLY A 364 -5.36 20.42 0.26
CA GLY A 364 -5.86 19.47 1.25
C GLY A 364 -6.86 18.47 0.70
N VAL A 365 -6.95 18.28 -0.62
CA VAL A 365 -7.85 17.27 -1.20
C VAL A 365 -7.33 15.87 -0.88
N LEU A 366 -8.19 15.05 -0.26
CA LEU A 366 -8.00 13.61 -0.07
C LEU A 366 -8.89 12.85 -1.03
N VAL A 367 -8.35 11.82 -1.64
CA VAL A 367 -9.08 10.73 -2.26
C VAL A 367 -8.50 9.41 -1.75
N PHE A 368 -9.32 8.57 -1.18
CA PHE A 368 -9.00 7.17 -0.93
C PHE A 368 -10.13 6.31 -1.48
N TRP A 369 -9.78 5.29 -2.22
CA TRP A 369 -10.69 4.25 -2.65
C TRP A 369 -10.02 2.90 -2.58
N ILE A 370 -10.83 1.85 -2.38
CA ILE A 370 -10.37 0.47 -2.26
C ILE A 370 -11.45 -0.47 -2.80
N SER A 371 -11.03 -1.55 -3.41
CA SER A 371 -11.90 -2.62 -3.91
C SER A 371 -11.42 -3.98 -3.42
N ASN A 372 -12.36 -4.84 -3.01
CA ASN A 372 -12.14 -6.24 -2.69
C ASN A 372 -12.28 -7.17 -3.91
N HIS A 373 -12.45 -6.60 -5.09
CA HIS A 373 -12.55 -7.32 -6.36
C HIS A 373 -12.06 -6.42 -7.49
N ALA A 374 -10.75 -6.24 -7.56
CA ALA A 374 -10.11 -5.30 -8.47
C ALA A 374 -10.10 -5.77 -9.93
N TYR A 375 -10.09 -7.07 -10.15
CA TYR A 375 -9.89 -7.69 -11.45
C TYR A 375 -11.04 -8.65 -11.77
N ARG A 376 -11.50 -8.67 -13.02
CA ARG A 376 -12.48 -9.63 -13.53
C ARG A 376 -12.19 -9.93 -14.99
N ASP A 377 -11.79 -11.15 -15.30
CA ASP A 377 -11.42 -11.59 -16.65
C ASP A 377 -12.49 -11.24 -17.67
N GLY A 378 -12.08 -10.53 -18.72
CA GLY A 378 -12.94 -10.08 -19.81
C GLY A 378 -14.02 -9.05 -19.43
N ARG A 379 -14.00 -8.49 -18.20
CA ARG A 379 -15.01 -7.53 -17.75
C ARG A 379 -14.45 -6.20 -17.24
N TRP A 380 -13.51 -6.22 -16.30
CA TRP A 380 -12.88 -5.03 -15.76
C TRP A 380 -11.50 -5.30 -15.18
N ASN A 381 -10.66 -4.27 -15.24
CA ASN A 381 -9.44 -4.10 -14.46
C ASN A 381 -9.50 -2.69 -13.87
N LEU A 382 -9.60 -2.58 -12.55
CA LEU A 382 -9.67 -1.27 -11.88
C LEU A 382 -8.33 -0.55 -11.87
N GLU A 383 -7.23 -1.26 -12.10
CA GLU A 383 -5.90 -0.66 -12.28
C GLU A 383 -5.87 0.27 -13.48
N ASP A 384 -6.42 -0.17 -14.63
CA ASP A 384 -6.51 0.65 -15.86
C ASP A 384 -7.37 1.90 -15.66
N GLN A 385 -8.20 1.93 -14.62
CA GLN A 385 -9.11 3.03 -14.30
C GLN A 385 -8.64 3.87 -13.11
N ALA A 386 -7.57 3.48 -12.42
CA ALA A 386 -7.17 4.04 -11.13
C ALA A 386 -6.92 5.56 -11.20
N GLU A 387 -6.21 6.01 -12.22
CA GLU A 387 -5.95 7.44 -12.44
C GLU A 387 -7.24 8.21 -12.72
N ALA A 388 -8.04 7.75 -13.69
CA ALA A 388 -9.28 8.42 -14.09
C ALA A 388 -10.28 8.49 -12.92
N LEU A 389 -10.35 7.43 -12.12
CA LEU A 389 -11.19 7.36 -10.93
C LEU A 389 -10.72 8.37 -9.87
N THR A 390 -9.43 8.39 -9.57
CA THR A 390 -8.85 9.25 -8.53
C THR A 390 -8.96 10.73 -8.90
N VAL A 391 -8.56 11.09 -10.13
CA VAL A 391 -8.67 12.47 -10.64
C VAL A 391 -10.13 12.90 -10.73
N GLY A 392 -11.01 12.04 -11.24
CA GLY A 392 -12.43 12.34 -11.33
C GLY A 392 -13.09 12.62 -9.98
N ILE A 393 -12.72 11.88 -8.91
CA ILE A 393 -13.18 12.15 -7.54
C ILE A 393 -12.61 13.48 -7.04
N ALA A 394 -11.30 13.71 -7.19
CA ALA A 394 -10.64 14.93 -6.72
C ALA A 394 -11.23 16.20 -7.35
N ASP A 395 -11.59 16.16 -8.63
CA ASP A 395 -12.19 17.29 -9.33
C ASP A 395 -13.57 17.65 -8.76
N ARG A 396 -14.36 16.65 -8.36
CA ARG A 396 -15.67 16.89 -7.73
C ARG A 396 -15.52 17.48 -6.34
N VAL A 397 -14.54 17.00 -5.57
CA VAL A 397 -14.20 17.60 -4.26
C VAL A 397 -13.83 19.07 -4.41
N ARG A 398 -13.06 19.42 -5.45
CA ARG A 398 -12.69 20.82 -5.74
C ARG A 398 -13.88 21.66 -6.20
N ALA A 399 -14.81 21.06 -6.93
CA ALA A 399 -16.00 21.77 -7.43
C ALA A 399 -17.03 22.06 -6.32
N GLU A 400 -17.20 21.18 -5.34
CA GLU A 400 -18.12 21.40 -4.19
C GLU A 400 -17.69 22.54 -3.24
N GLY A 401 -16.50 23.09 -3.37
CA GLY A 401 -15.97 24.18 -2.54
C GLY A 401 -15.98 25.55 -3.21
N ARG A 402 -16.58 25.63 -4.39
CA ARG A 402 -16.82 26.89 -5.12
C ARG A 402 -18.31 27.23 -5.04
#